data_8312ba99051827da88facf9268825ddd
#
_entry.id   8312ba99051827da88facf9268825ddd
#
_cell.length_a   1.000
_cell.length_b   1.000
_cell.length_c   1.000
_cell.angle_alpha   90.00
_cell.angle_beta   90.00
_cell.angle_gamma   90.00
#
_symmetry.space_group_name_H-M   'P 1'
#
loop_
_entity.id
_entity.type
_entity.pdbx_description
1 polymer ?
#
loop_
_entity_poly.entity_id
_entity_poly.type
_entity_poly.pdbx_seq_one_letter_code
_entity_poly.pdbx_strand_id
1 'polypeptide(L)'
;LKRLIAAGFPVVIEKGYELPREGWLGHYLTIFGYDDETGEMVSMDTNLGPWDGSGRYDTYEEVEYYWQQFNYTFFVVYPPEKEQQMYAILGTEMLEPATMWQNAAQKAQAEMDADPENTFAWFNLGSSLTRLGELTGDNAFYENGAAAFDQARTLGIPPRIVWYQFRMDIAYMKVGRYQDMLDLAEVTLETQGGRNVEETYLYQGHALALT
;
A
#
# COMPACT_ATOMS: atom_id res chain seq x y z
N LEU A 1 -0.09 -2.31 -15.48
CA LEU A 1 1.17 -3.02 -15.32
C LEU A 1 1.66 -3.59 -16.66
N LYS A 2 0.94 -4.54 -17.31
CA LYS A 2 1.36 -5.26 -18.54
C LYS A 2 1.70 -4.30 -19.70
N ARG A 3 0.96 -3.20 -19.89
CA ARG A 3 1.28 -2.21 -20.94
C ARG A 3 2.66 -1.54 -20.74
N LEU A 4 3.05 -1.28 -19.50
CA LEU A 4 4.37 -0.74 -19.17
C LEU A 4 5.47 -1.76 -19.50
N ILE A 5 5.29 -3.00 -19.05
CA ILE A 5 6.24 -4.10 -19.29
C ILE A 5 6.40 -4.37 -20.79
N ALA A 6 5.29 -4.45 -21.53
CA ALA A 6 5.30 -4.64 -22.99
C ALA A 6 6.02 -3.49 -23.74
N ALA A 7 6.05 -2.30 -23.18
CA ALA A 7 6.78 -1.15 -23.71
C ALA A 7 8.25 -1.09 -23.25
N GLY A 8 8.73 -2.09 -22.50
CA GLY A 8 10.10 -2.20 -22.02
C GLY A 8 10.39 -1.37 -20.77
N PHE A 9 9.36 -1.07 -19.95
CA PHE A 9 9.54 -0.45 -18.65
C PHE A 9 9.45 -1.50 -17.55
N PRO A 10 10.52 -1.76 -16.79
CA PRO A 10 10.43 -2.56 -15.58
C PRO A 10 9.61 -1.79 -14.54
N VAL A 11 8.79 -2.51 -13.79
CA VAL A 11 7.92 -1.91 -12.77
C VAL A 11 8.25 -2.50 -11.41
N VAL A 12 8.64 -1.65 -10.47
CA VAL A 12 8.81 -2.04 -9.08
C VAL A 12 7.44 -1.93 -8.40
N ILE A 13 6.98 -3.00 -7.78
CA ILE A 13 5.76 -3.00 -6.96
C ILE A 13 6.10 -3.19 -5.49
N GLU A 14 5.29 -2.61 -4.63
CA GLU A 14 5.27 -2.89 -3.20
C GLU A 14 4.16 -3.90 -2.93
N LYS A 15 4.49 -5.02 -2.32
CA LYS A 15 3.53 -6.08 -2.04
C LYS A 15 3.74 -6.70 -0.66
N GLY A 16 2.67 -7.28 -0.10
CA GLY A 16 2.80 -8.15 1.06
C GLY A 16 3.32 -9.53 0.68
N TYR A 17 3.76 -10.26 1.68
CA TYR A 17 4.03 -11.70 1.63
C TYR A 17 4.09 -12.26 3.04
N GLU A 18 3.93 -13.58 3.18
CA GLU A 18 4.00 -14.25 4.46
C GLU A 18 5.16 -15.23 4.50
N LEU A 19 5.98 -15.14 5.54
CA LEU A 19 7.02 -16.13 5.84
C LEU A 19 6.60 -17.03 7.01
N PRO A 20 6.87 -18.35 6.94
CA PRO A 20 6.37 -19.34 7.89
C PRO A 20 6.73 -19.10 9.36
N ARG A 21 7.68 -18.25 9.68
CA ARG A 21 8.13 -17.97 11.06
C ARG A 21 8.10 -16.49 11.41
N GLU A 22 7.96 -15.65 10.42
CA GLU A 22 8.04 -14.19 10.58
C GLU A 22 6.68 -13.52 10.42
N GLY A 23 5.71 -14.23 9.81
CA GLY A 23 4.39 -13.71 9.51
C GLY A 23 4.40 -12.75 8.32
N TRP A 24 3.44 -11.85 8.30
CA TRP A 24 3.25 -10.87 7.24
C TRP A 24 4.34 -9.79 7.25
N LEU A 25 4.85 -9.48 6.06
CA LEU A 25 5.88 -8.46 5.80
C LEU A 25 5.57 -7.73 4.48
N GLY A 26 6.01 -6.47 4.39
CA GLY A 26 6.05 -5.73 3.13
C GLY A 26 7.38 -5.94 2.40
N HIS A 27 7.34 -5.92 1.08
CA HIS A 27 8.50 -6.15 0.25
C HIS A 27 8.36 -5.48 -1.12
N TYR A 28 9.50 -5.09 -1.69
CA TYR A 28 9.58 -4.57 -3.05
C TYR A 28 10.20 -5.62 -3.97
N LEU A 29 9.61 -5.78 -5.15
CA LEU A 29 10.18 -6.58 -6.23
C LEU A 29 9.99 -5.88 -7.58
N THR A 30 10.80 -6.28 -8.57
CA THR A 30 10.71 -5.72 -9.92
C THR A 30 10.03 -6.72 -10.85
N ILE A 31 8.90 -6.35 -11.42
CA ILE A 31 8.26 -7.10 -12.50
C ILE A 31 8.81 -6.62 -13.83
N PHE A 32 9.31 -7.53 -14.63
CA PHE A 32 9.94 -7.24 -15.93
C PHE A 32 9.41 -8.08 -17.09
N GLY A 33 8.52 -9.04 -16.82
CA GLY A 33 7.90 -9.87 -17.81
C GLY A 33 6.51 -10.37 -17.41
N TYR A 34 5.80 -10.92 -18.37
CA TYR A 34 4.54 -11.63 -18.14
C TYR A 34 4.31 -12.64 -19.27
N ASP A 35 3.53 -13.66 -18.99
CA ASP A 35 3.09 -14.66 -19.95
C ASP A 35 1.56 -14.81 -19.86
N ASP A 36 0.86 -14.48 -20.95
CA ASP A 36 -0.59 -14.60 -21.03
C ASP A 36 -1.06 -16.05 -21.31
N GLU A 37 -0.19 -16.93 -21.76
CA GLU A 37 -0.54 -18.35 -21.96
C GLU A 37 -0.57 -19.11 -20.63
N THR A 38 0.35 -18.80 -19.72
CA THR A 38 0.40 -19.40 -18.39
C THR A 38 -0.33 -18.57 -17.33
N GLY A 39 -0.59 -17.28 -17.59
CA GLY A 39 -1.18 -16.36 -16.62
C GLY A 39 -0.22 -15.93 -15.52
N GLU A 40 1.08 -15.81 -15.84
CA GLU A 40 2.13 -15.52 -14.87
C GLU A 40 2.82 -14.19 -15.11
N MET A 41 3.22 -13.52 -14.03
CA MET A 41 4.19 -12.43 -14.03
C MET A 41 5.59 -12.98 -13.78
N VAL A 42 6.58 -12.33 -14.37
CA VAL A 42 7.99 -12.66 -14.16
C VAL A 42 8.66 -11.52 -13.41
N SER A 43 9.23 -11.83 -12.26
CA SER A 43 9.80 -10.84 -11.35
C SER A 43 11.24 -11.16 -10.94
N MET A 44 11.98 -10.13 -10.56
CA MET A 44 13.22 -10.24 -9.79
C MET A 44 12.89 -9.91 -8.33
N ASP A 45 13.06 -10.92 -7.49
CA ASP A 45 12.83 -10.81 -6.05
C ASP A 45 14.15 -11.02 -5.30
N THR A 46 14.59 -9.98 -4.58
CA THR A 46 15.87 -10.01 -3.85
C THR A 46 15.82 -10.87 -2.58
N ASN A 47 14.62 -11.18 -2.09
CA ASN A 47 14.41 -11.92 -0.84
C ASN A 47 14.05 -13.39 -1.08
N LEU A 48 13.17 -13.66 -2.03
CA LEU A 48 12.66 -15.01 -2.29
C LEU A 48 13.37 -15.72 -3.46
N GLY A 49 14.17 -14.99 -4.25
CA GLY A 49 14.87 -15.54 -5.42
C GLY A 49 13.93 -15.94 -6.57
N PRO A 50 14.42 -16.74 -7.52
CA PRO A 50 15.81 -17.24 -7.61
C PRO A 50 16.82 -16.13 -7.93
N TRP A 51 18.07 -16.33 -7.47
CA TRP A 51 19.14 -15.32 -7.61
C TRP A 51 20.10 -15.61 -8.78
N ASP A 52 19.70 -16.51 -9.68
CA ASP A 52 20.46 -16.90 -10.87
C ASP A 52 20.11 -16.06 -12.12
N GLY A 53 19.18 -15.12 -11.98
CA GLY A 53 18.72 -14.26 -13.07
C GLY A 53 17.60 -14.85 -13.92
N SER A 54 17.11 -16.05 -13.65
CA SER A 54 16.00 -16.66 -14.40
C SER A 54 14.66 -15.99 -14.17
N GLY A 55 14.51 -15.32 -13.02
CA GLY A 55 13.27 -14.71 -12.60
C GLY A 55 12.36 -15.66 -11.83
N ARG A 56 11.50 -15.08 -10.99
CA ARG A 56 10.45 -15.75 -10.25
C ARG A 56 9.14 -15.63 -11.02
N TYR A 57 8.41 -16.71 -11.09
CA TYR A 57 7.10 -16.80 -11.74
C TYR A 57 6.02 -16.89 -10.66
N ASP A 58 5.11 -15.92 -10.64
CA ASP A 58 3.95 -15.89 -9.76
C ASP A 58 2.69 -15.67 -10.62
N THR A 59 1.57 -16.32 -10.30
CA THR A 59 0.32 -16.14 -11.06
C THR A 59 -0.20 -14.70 -10.97
N TYR A 60 -0.98 -14.25 -11.93
CA TYR A 60 -1.60 -12.92 -11.90
C TYR A 60 -2.43 -12.73 -10.65
N GLU A 61 -3.18 -13.76 -10.24
CA GLU A 61 -4.00 -13.74 -9.02
C GLU A 61 -3.15 -13.56 -7.76
N GLU A 62 -2.04 -14.31 -7.64
CA GLU A 62 -1.13 -14.19 -6.49
C GLU A 62 -0.49 -12.80 -6.43
N VAL A 63 -0.02 -12.28 -7.58
CA VAL A 63 0.55 -10.93 -7.65
C VAL A 63 -0.50 -9.89 -7.26
N GLU A 64 -1.73 -9.99 -7.78
CA GLU A 64 -2.80 -9.04 -7.46
C GLU A 64 -3.18 -9.08 -5.98
N TYR A 65 -3.32 -10.26 -5.39
CA TYR A 65 -3.64 -10.46 -3.98
C TYR A 65 -2.63 -9.79 -3.05
N TYR A 66 -1.34 -9.99 -3.27
CA TYR A 66 -0.30 -9.40 -2.43
C TYR A 66 -0.05 -7.92 -2.76
N TRP A 67 -0.23 -7.49 -4.00
CA TRP A 67 -0.07 -6.09 -4.42
C TRP A 67 -1.22 -5.21 -3.91
N GLN A 68 -2.44 -5.73 -3.83
CA GLN A 68 -3.58 -5.07 -3.18
C GLN A 68 -3.23 -4.60 -1.76
N GLN A 69 -2.45 -5.37 -1.02
CA GLN A 69 -2.10 -5.08 0.38
C GLN A 69 -1.31 -3.78 0.56
N PHE A 70 -0.76 -3.25 -0.50
CA PHE A 70 -0.09 -1.94 -0.57
C PHE A 70 -0.81 -0.97 -1.53
N ASN A 71 -2.14 -1.09 -1.64
CA ASN A 71 -2.97 -0.21 -2.47
C ASN A 71 -2.44 -0.08 -3.91
N TYR A 72 -1.92 -1.19 -4.45
CA TYR A 72 -1.35 -1.26 -5.80
C TYR A 72 -0.21 -0.25 -6.04
N THR A 73 0.56 0.06 -5.02
CA THR A 73 1.72 0.94 -5.11
C THR A 73 2.75 0.39 -6.09
N PHE A 74 3.22 1.24 -7.00
CA PHE A 74 4.27 0.89 -7.95
C PHE A 74 5.14 2.09 -8.31
N PHE A 75 6.34 1.79 -8.81
CA PHE A 75 7.29 2.75 -9.35
C PHE A 75 7.73 2.30 -10.75
N VAL A 76 7.88 3.25 -11.65
CA VAL A 76 8.43 3.02 -12.98
C VAL A 76 9.79 3.71 -13.06
N VAL A 77 10.85 2.95 -13.31
CA VAL A 77 12.19 3.49 -13.53
C VAL A 77 12.42 3.59 -15.03
N TYR A 78 12.68 4.80 -15.52
CA TYR A 78 12.84 5.06 -16.93
C TYR A 78 13.91 6.11 -17.19
N PRO A 79 14.62 6.05 -18.34
CA PRO A 79 15.52 7.12 -18.75
C PRO A 79 14.73 8.32 -19.27
N PRO A 80 15.23 9.57 -19.10
CA PRO A 80 14.48 10.79 -19.41
C PRO A 80 13.86 10.85 -20.82
N GLU A 81 14.51 10.27 -21.81
CA GLU A 81 14.03 10.23 -23.20
C GLU A 81 12.77 9.38 -23.39
N LYS A 82 12.42 8.52 -22.43
CA LYS A 82 11.21 7.67 -22.44
C LYS A 82 10.05 8.25 -21.63
N GLU A 83 10.22 9.40 -20.98
CA GLU A 83 9.23 9.99 -20.09
C GLU A 83 7.86 10.17 -20.75
N GLN A 84 7.81 10.76 -21.95
CA GLN A 84 6.56 10.96 -22.67
C GLN A 84 5.86 9.65 -23.03
N GLN A 85 6.61 8.62 -23.38
CA GLN A 85 6.06 7.30 -23.66
C GLN A 85 5.44 6.69 -22.41
N MET A 86 6.12 6.81 -21.27
CA MET A 86 5.64 6.31 -19.97
C MET A 86 4.35 7.02 -19.57
N TYR A 87 4.28 8.35 -19.68
CA TYR A 87 3.09 9.16 -19.41
C TYR A 87 1.91 8.79 -20.32
N ALA A 88 2.17 8.56 -21.61
CA ALA A 88 1.14 8.14 -22.55
C ALA A 88 0.53 6.76 -22.19
N ILE A 89 1.32 5.88 -21.55
CA ILE A 89 0.84 4.57 -21.11
C ILE A 89 0.04 4.67 -19.80
N LEU A 90 0.50 5.49 -18.86
CA LEU A 90 -0.17 5.69 -17.57
C LEU A 90 -1.49 6.46 -17.73
N GLY A 91 -1.51 7.43 -18.63
CA GLY A 91 -2.62 8.37 -18.77
C GLY A 91 -2.54 9.54 -17.79
N THR A 92 -3.23 10.61 -18.12
CA THR A 92 -3.24 11.85 -17.32
C THR A 92 -3.84 11.66 -15.93
N GLU A 93 -4.74 10.72 -15.77
CA GLU A 93 -5.41 10.40 -14.50
C GLU A 93 -4.44 9.91 -13.42
N MET A 94 -3.39 9.19 -13.84
CA MET A 94 -2.35 8.71 -12.91
C MET A 94 -1.32 9.80 -12.57
N LEU A 95 -1.30 10.90 -13.29
CA LEU A 95 -0.33 11.99 -13.11
C LEU A 95 -0.90 13.14 -12.26
N GLU A 96 -2.22 13.18 -12.08
CA GLU A 96 -2.89 14.19 -11.26
C GLU A 96 -3.21 13.55 -9.89
N PRO A 97 -2.56 14.01 -8.79
CA PRO A 97 -2.63 13.32 -7.50
C PRO A 97 -4.04 13.14 -6.95
N ALA A 98 -4.91 14.16 -7.05
CA ALA A 98 -6.27 14.05 -6.52
C ALA A 98 -7.08 13.01 -7.29
N THR A 99 -7.01 13.02 -8.62
CA THR A 99 -7.68 12.05 -9.48
C THR A 99 -7.16 10.63 -9.23
N MET A 100 -5.84 10.47 -9.13
CA MET A 100 -5.23 9.17 -8.82
C MET A 100 -5.75 8.59 -7.50
N TRP A 101 -5.79 9.40 -6.43
CA TRP A 101 -6.27 8.95 -5.13
C TRP A 101 -7.79 8.76 -5.07
N GLN A 102 -8.58 9.51 -5.87
CA GLN A 102 -10.01 9.24 -6.06
C GLN A 102 -10.24 7.87 -6.72
N ASN A 103 -9.48 7.57 -7.76
CA ASN A 103 -9.54 6.26 -8.42
C ASN A 103 -9.14 5.12 -7.48
N ALA A 104 -8.09 5.33 -6.66
CA ALA A 104 -7.67 4.37 -5.64
C ALA A 104 -8.77 4.14 -4.59
N ALA A 105 -9.42 5.22 -4.11
CA ALA A 105 -10.54 5.11 -3.17
C ALA A 105 -11.74 4.36 -3.79
N GLN A 106 -12.07 4.65 -5.04
CA GLN A 106 -13.15 3.95 -5.75
C GLN A 106 -12.84 2.47 -5.95
N LYS A 107 -11.59 2.11 -6.28
CA LYS A 107 -11.18 0.72 -6.39
C LYS A 107 -11.30 0.01 -5.06
N ALA A 108 -10.77 0.59 -4.00
CA ALA A 108 -10.85 0.02 -2.64
C ALA A 108 -12.31 -0.13 -2.18
N GLN A 109 -13.18 0.85 -2.48
CA GLN A 109 -14.61 0.75 -2.20
C GLN A 109 -15.26 -0.42 -2.95
N ALA A 110 -14.97 -0.59 -4.22
CA ALA A 110 -15.52 -1.70 -5.02
C ALA A 110 -15.04 -3.08 -4.51
N GLU A 111 -13.80 -3.18 -4.05
CA GLU A 111 -13.26 -4.40 -3.45
C GLU A 111 -13.93 -4.71 -2.10
N MET A 112 -14.15 -3.68 -1.28
CA MET A 112 -14.89 -3.80 -0.01
C MET A 112 -16.36 -4.19 -0.25
N ASP A 113 -17.02 -3.61 -1.27
CA ASP A 113 -18.41 -3.96 -1.61
C ASP A 113 -18.53 -5.41 -2.11
N ALA A 114 -17.49 -5.92 -2.80
CA ALA A 114 -17.42 -7.30 -3.26
C ALA A 114 -17.11 -8.29 -2.13
N ASP A 115 -16.25 -7.90 -1.19
CA ASP A 115 -15.87 -8.68 -0.02
C ASP A 115 -15.72 -7.76 1.21
N PRO A 116 -16.79 -7.62 2.02
CA PRO A 116 -16.76 -6.78 3.23
C PRO A 116 -15.80 -7.27 4.32
N GLU A 117 -15.31 -8.50 4.24
CA GLU A 117 -14.31 -9.06 5.15
C GLU A 117 -12.86 -8.83 4.67
N ASN A 118 -12.68 -8.25 3.48
CA ASN A 118 -11.36 -7.90 2.96
C ASN A 118 -10.74 -6.75 3.76
N THR A 119 -9.93 -7.11 4.70
CA THR A 119 -9.21 -6.21 5.62
C THR A 119 -8.38 -5.16 4.86
N PHE A 120 -7.69 -5.56 3.80
CA PHE A 120 -6.85 -4.64 3.04
C PHE A 120 -7.65 -3.69 2.16
N ALA A 121 -8.84 -4.06 1.70
CA ALA A 121 -9.73 -3.15 0.99
C ALA A 121 -10.16 -1.98 1.92
N TRP A 122 -10.53 -2.27 3.15
CA TRP A 122 -10.82 -1.25 4.17
C TRP A 122 -9.61 -0.37 4.48
N PHE A 123 -8.43 -0.96 4.64
CA PHE A 123 -7.20 -0.22 4.89
C PHE A 123 -6.83 0.70 3.71
N ASN A 124 -6.97 0.21 2.49
CA ASN A 124 -6.70 0.97 1.26
C ASN A 124 -7.69 2.12 1.07
N LEU A 125 -8.96 1.89 1.41
CA LEU A 125 -9.97 2.96 1.44
C LEU A 125 -9.57 4.05 2.45
N GLY A 126 -9.24 3.67 3.67
CA GLY A 126 -8.77 4.59 4.71
C GLY A 126 -7.55 5.39 4.27
N SER A 127 -6.56 4.72 3.67
CA SER A 127 -5.33 5.36 3.15
C SER A 127 -5.63 6.35 2.04
N SER A 128 -6.50 5.99 1.09
CA SER A 128 -6.86 6.84 -0.05
C SER A 128 -7.66 8.06 0.38
N LEU A 129 -8.63 7.87 1.27
CA LEU A 129 -9.42 8.97 1.83
C LEU A 129 -8.54 9.93 2.65
N THR A 130 -7.67 9.41 3.51
CA THR A 130 -6.74 10.26 4.28
C THR A 130 -5.87 11.10 3.35
N ARG A 131 -5.38 10.52 2.26
CA ARG A 131 -4.59 11.27 1.28
C ARG A 131 -5.41 12.34 0.55
N LEU A 132 -6.67 12.07 0.24
CA LEU A 132 -7.58 13.09 -0.29
C LEU A 132 -7.79 14.23 0.71
N GLY A 133 -7.92 13.92 1.99
CA GLY A 133 -7.96 14.93 3.06
C GLY A 133 -6.70 15.81 3.10
N GLU A 134 -5.51 15.20 2.95
CA GLU A 134 -4.25 15.95 2.87
C GLU A 134 -4.18 16.88 1.65
N LEU A 135 -4.73 16.44 0.50
CA LEU A 135 -4.70 17.21 -0.75
C LEU A 135 -5.75 18.33 -0.79
N THR A 136 -6.91 18.11 -0.18
CA THR A 136 -8.05 19.04 -0.27
C THR A 136 -8.25 19.91 0.97
N GLY A 137 -7.76 19.47 2.13
CA GLY A 137 -8.03 20.08 3.41
C GLY A 137 -9.44 19.80 3.96
N ASP A 138 -10.21 18.91 3.33
CA ASP A 138 -11.56 18.56 3.78
C ASP A 138 -11.51 17.50 4.88
N ASN A 139 -12.02 17.86 6.08
CA ASN A 139 -12.04 17.01 7.26
C ASN A 139 -12.91 15.76 7.09
N ALA A 140 -13.94 15.79 6.26
CA ALA A 140 -14.79 14.63 6.02
C ALA A 140 -14.00 13.43 5.48
N PHE A 141 -12.94 13.67 4.70
CA PHE A 141 -12.06 12.61 4.24
C PHE A 141 -11.28 11.95 5.38
N TYR A 142 -10.83 12.72 6.37
CA TYR A 142 -10.13 12.14 7.54
C TYR A 142 -11.09 11.36 8.44
N GLU A 143 -12.31 11.85 8.65
CA GLU A 143 -13.33 11.15 9.45
C GLU A 143 -13.70 9.81 8.81
N ASN A 144 -13.98 9.79 7.51
CA ASN A 144 -14.28 8.56 6.77
C ASN A 144 -13.06 7.64 6.69
N GLY A 145 -11.86 8.20 6.54
CA GLY A 145 -10.60 7.45 6.55
C GLY A 145 -10.37 6.75 7.88
N ALA A 146 -10.57 7.46 9.00
CA ALA A 146 -10.45 6.89 10.34
C ALA A 146 -11.46 5.75 10.56
N ALA A 147 -12.72 5.93 10.12
CA ALA A 147 -13.74 4.88 10.22
C ALA A 147 -13.39 3.63 9.39
N ALA A 148 -12.81 3.81 8.19
CA ALA A 148 -12.34 2.70 7.38
C ALA A 148 -11.17 1.95 8.04
N PHE A 149 -10.25 2.65 8.67
CA PHE A 149 -9.16 2.05 9.45
C PHE A 149 -9.68 1.29 10.69
N ASP A 150 -10.71 1.80 11.38
CA ASP A 150 -11.34 1.09 12.50
C ASP A 150 -11.87 -0.26 12.05
N GLN A 151 -12.50 -0.31 10.88
CA GLN A 151 -12.99 -1.56 10.32
C GLN A 151 -11.84 -2.50 9.94
N ALA A 152 -10.79 -2.00 9.31
CA ALA A 152 -9.61 -2.79 9.01
C ALA A 152 -8.96 -3.39 10.28
N ARG A 153 -8.88 -2.61 11.36
CA ARG A 153 -8.40 -3.09 12.68
C ARG A 153 -9.32 -4.16 13.25
N THR A 154 -10.62 -3.98 13.16
CA THR A 154 -11.62 -4.94 13.65
C THR A 154 -11.52 -6.28 12.91
N LEU A 155 -11.24 -6.23 11.60
CA LEU A 155 -11.05 -7.40 10.75
C LEU A 155 -9.66 -8.05 10.89
N GLY A 156 -8.76 -7.45 11.66
CA GLY A 156 -7.46 -8.03 11.98
C GLY A 156 -6.37 -7.71 10.97
N ILE A 157 -6.26 -6.43 10.55
CA ILE A 157 -5.13 -5.97 9.72
C ILE A 157 -3.79 -6.37 10.39
N PRO A 158 -2.81 -6.90 9.64
CA PRO A 158 -1.53 -7.26 10.21
C PRO A 158 -0.87 -6.09 10.95
N PRO A 159 -0.47 -6.24 12.23
CA PRO A 159 0.09 -5.14 13.02
C PRO A 159 1.32 -4.48 12.38
N ARG A 160 2.07 -5.24 11.57
CA ARG A 160 3.25 -4.72 10.87
C ARG A 160 2.92 -3.78 9.71
N ILE A 161 1.65 -3.62 9.31
CA ILE A 161 1.28 -2.67 8.24
C ILE A 161 1.73 -1.25 8.58
N VAL A 162 1.70 -0.87 9.85
CA VAL A 162 2.16 0.44 10.33
C VAL A 162 3.68 0.59 10.41
N TRP A 163 4.46 -0.40 10.00
CA TRP A 163 5.89 -0.22 9.74
C TRP A 163 6.14 0.46 8.38
N TYR A 164 5.15 0.42 7.50
CA TYR A 164 5.26 0.84 6.11
C TYR A 164 4.31 1.99 5.77
N GLN A 165 3.17 2.08 6.45
CA GLN A 165 2.08 2.99 6.09
C GLN A 165 1.49 3.69 7.32
N PHE A 166 1.69 5.00 7.42
CA PHE A 166 1.37 5.82 8.62
C PHE A 166 0.09 6.66 8.46
N ARG A 167 -0.71 6.44 7.39
CA ARG A 167 -1.93 7.24 7.17
C ARG A 167 -3.01 7.00 8.20
N MET A 168 -2.98 5.87 8.89
CA MET A 168 -3.87 5.60 10.02
C MET A 168 -3.59 6.59 11.17
N ASP A 169 -2.32 6.80 11.53
CA ASP A 169 -1.93 7.79 12.52
C ASP A 169 -2.33 9.20 12.10
N ILE A 170 -2.12 9.55 10.82
CA ILE A 170 -2.50 10.86 10.28
C ILE A 170 -4.02 11.07 10.37
N ALA A 171 -4.82 10.08 9.98
CA ALA A 171 -6.28 10.18 10.07
C ALA A 171 -6.73 10.39 11.51
N TYR A 172 -6.28 9.57 12.45
CA TYR A 172 -6.62 9.69 13.86
C TYR A 172 -6.18 11.04 14.44
N MET A 173 -4.97 11.49 14.12
CA MET A 173 -4.47 12.80 14.55
C MET A 173 -5.37 13.94 14.07
N LYS A 174 -5.77 13.90 12.79
CA LYS A 174 -6.60 14.96 12.17
C LYS A 174 -8.00 15.04 12.74
N VAL A 175 -8.54 13.94 13.24
CA VAL A 175 -9.87 13.90 13.88
C VAL A 175 -9.80 13.94 15.42
N GLY A 176 -8.61 14.20 16.00
CA GLY A 176 -8.43 14.36 17.44
C GLY A 176 -8.48 13.06 18.25
N ARG A 177 -8.30 11.92 17.60
CA ARG A 177 -8.35 10.57 18.23
C ARG A 177 -6.96 10.16 18.73
N TYR A 178 -6.41 10.93 19.66
CA TYR A 178 -5.01 10.75 20.12
C TYR A 178 -4.81 9.45 20.90
N GLN A 179 -5.84 8.98 21.64
CA GLN A 179 -5.75 7.70 22.34
C GLN A 179 -5.59 6.54 21.34
N ASP A 180 -6.30 6.55 20.22
CA ASP A 180 -6.17 5.52 19.19
C ASP A 180 -4.75 5.48 18.59
N MET A 181 -4.08 6.64 18.46
CA MET A 181 -2.68 6.71 18.05
C MET A 181 -1.75 6.07 19.10
N LEU A 182 -2.01 6.30 20.39
CA LEU A 182 -1.22 5.70 21.47
C LEU A 182 -1.39 4.17 21.50
N ASP A 183 -2.62 3.70 21.34
CA ASP A 183 -2.93 2.26 21.28
C ASP A 183 -2.28 1.60 20.06
N LEU A 184 -2.25 2.30 18.92
CA LEU A 184 -1.58 1.84 17.70
C LEU A 184 -0.06 1.75 17.90
N ALA A 185 0.53 2.77 18.54
CA ALA A 185 1.95 2.78 18.87
C ALA A 185 2.32 1.63 19.82
N GLU A 186 1.50 1.36 20.85
CA GLU A 186 1.73 0.25 21.78
C GLU A 186 1.75 -1.09 21.04
N VAL A 187 0.74 -1.37 20.23
CA VAL A 187 0.67 -2.59 19.39
C VAL A 187 1.89 -2.72 18.48
N THR A 188 2.32 -1.61 17.86
CA THR A 188 3.50 -1.61 16.98
C THR A 188 4.77 -1.96 17.75
N LEU A 189 5.00 -1.33 18.91
CA LEU A 189 6.20 -1.52 19.71
C LEU A 189 6.30 -2.93 20.33
N GLU A 190 5.18 -3.63 20.47
CA GLU A 190 5.14 -5.02 20.92
C GLU A 190 5.51 -6.03 19.81
N THR A 191 5.40 -5.63 18.54
CA THR A 191 5.79 -6.50 17.43
C THR A 191 7.30 -6.69 17.37
N GLN A 192 7.75 -7.86 16.91
CA GLN A 192 9.18 -8.13 16.71
C GLN A 192 9.76 -7.15 15.69
N GLY A 193 10.67 -6.30 16.13
CA GLY A 193 11.30 -5.26 15.30
C GLY A 193 10.58 -3.90 15.31
N GLY A 194 9.35 -3.81 15.84
CA GLY A 194 8.56 -2.57 15.89
C GLY A 194 9.26 -1.41 16.62
N ARG A 195 10.14 -1.72 17.57
CA ARG A 195 10.96 -0.71 18.29
C ARG A 195 11.97 0.01 17.40
N ASN A 196 12.18 -0.43 16.17
CA ASN A 196 13.07 0.22 15.20
C ASN A 196 12.29 1.08 14.18
N VAL A 197 10.96 1.20 14.32
CA VAL A 197 10.12 2.04 13.48
C VAL A 197 10.09 3.45 14.07
N GLU A 198 10.83 4.35 13.49
CA GLU A 198 11.04 5.72 13.99
C GLU A 198 9.74 6.53 14.02
N GLU A 199 8.90 6.35 13.02
CA GLU A 199 7.61 7.03 12.87
C GLU A 199 6.65 6.69 14.00
N THR A 200 6.72 5.49 14.57
CA THR A 200 5.91 5.11 15.73
C THR A 200 6.17 6.06 16.90
N TYR A 201 7.44 6.39 17.19
CA TYR A 201 7.78 7.32 18.25
C TYR A 201 7.40 8.76 17.91
N LEU A 202 7.49 9.14 16.63
CA LEU A 202 7.04 10.45 16.16
C LEU A 202 5.55 10.65 16.42
N TYR A 203 4.70 9.72 15.96
CA TYR A 203 3.25 9.82 16.14
C TYR A 203 2.83 9.65 17.60
N GLN A 204 3.49 8.78 18.36
CA GLN A 204 3.29 8.71 19.82
C GLN A 204 3.60 10.04 20.49
N GLY A 205 4.70 10.69 20.13
CA GLY A 205 5.06 12.01 20.64
C GLY A 205 4.05 13.09 20.28
N HIS A 206 3.52 13.08 19.06
CA HIS A 206 2.43 13.98 18.65
C HIS A 206 1.16 13.75 19.47
N ALA A 207 0.75 12.50 19.65
CA ALA A 207 -0.42 12.17 20.45
C ALA A 207 -0.29 12.68 21.89
N LEU A 208 0.86 12.42 22.53
CA LEU A 208 1.13 12.89 23.91
C LEU A 208 1.21 14.41 24.04
N ALA A 209 1.60 15.14 22.99
CA ALA A 209 1.67 16.59 23.01
C ALA A 209 0.29 17.26 22.80
N LEU A 210 -0.69 16.53 22.28
CA LEU A 210 -2.01 17.04 21.93
C LEU A 210 -3.10 16.57 22.91
N THR A 211 -2.79 15.63 23.82
CA THR A 211 -3.64 15.26 24.97
C THR A 211 -3.42 16.20 26.15
#